data_a0502676a1a801a9e520e2be05a0978f
#
_entry.id   a0502676a1a801a9e520e2be05a0978f
#
_cell.length_a   1.000
_cell.length_b   1.000
_cell.length_c   1.000
_cell.angle_alpha   90.00
_cell.angle_beta   90.00
_cell.angle_gamma   90.00
#
_symmetry.space_group_name_H-M   'P 1'
#
loop_
_entity.id
_entity.type
_entity.pdbx_description
1 polymer ?
#
loop_
_entity_poly.entity_id
_entity_poly.type
_entity_poly.pdbx_seq_one_letter_code
_entity_poly.pdbx_strand_id
1 'polypeptide(L)' 'MGIIEKMRLDGKKIFVTGGARGIGKSVAAAFAEAGADIAIVDVDIAEAKKTADELADAYGNRMLAIKAR' A
#
# COMPACT_ATOMS: atom_id res chain seq x y z
N MET A 1 4.59 -2.42 -15.01
CA MET A 1 3.72 -1.44 -14.34
C MET A 1 3.80 -0.06 -14.96
N GLY A 2 4.02 -0.02 -16.25
CA GLY A 2 4.23 1.25 -16.96
C GLY A 2 3.10 2.26 -16.82
N ILE A 3 1.84 1.82 -16.76
CA ILE A 3 0.72 2.74 -16.62
C ILE A 3 0.77 3.47 -15.28
N ILE A 4 1.04 2.73 -14.20
CA ILE A 4 1.10 3.32 -12.86
C ILE A 4 2.30 4.23 -12.73
N GLU A 5 3.42 3.86 -13.34
CA GLU A 5 4.62 4.69 -13.31
C GLU A 5 4.42 6.04 -13.99
N LYS A 6 3.59 6.06 -15.03
CA LYS A 6 3.31 7.31 -15.75
C LYS A 6 2.27 8.17 -15.04
N MET A 7 1.53 7.60 -14.10
CA MET A 7 0.54 8.33 -13.32
C MET A 7 1.18 8.82 -12.03
N ARG A 8 1.00 10.09 -11.74
CA ARG A 8 1.44 10.64 -10.45
C ARG A 8 0.26 10.65 -9.51
N LEU A 9 0.46 10.03 -8.34
CA LEU A 9 -0.59 9.92 -7.33
C LEU A 9 -0.24 10.70 -6.06
N ASP A 10 0.63 11.67 -6.17
CA ASP A 10 1.03 12.51 -5.04
C ASP A 10 -0.21 13.12 -4.38
N GLY A 11 -0.32 12.96 -3.08
CA GLY A 11 -1.45 13.48 -2.33
C GLY A 11 -2.71 12.63 -2.40
N LYS A 12 -2.69 11.54 -3.16
CA LYS A 12 -3.82 10.62 -3.23
C LYS A 12 -3.74 9.59 -2.12
N LYS A 13 -4.90 9.10 -1.70
CA LYS A 13 -4.99 8.04 -0.70
C LYS A 13 -5.67 6.84 -1.33
N ILE A 14 -5.01 5.70 -1.24
CA ILE A 14 -5.48 4.46 -1.87
C ILE A 14 -5.73 3.42 -0.79
N PHE A 15 -6.88 2.77 -0.84
CA PHE A 15 -7.21 1.67 0.05
C PHE A 15 -7.02 0.36 -0.70
N VAL A 16 -6.21 -0.53 -0.14
CA VAL A 16 -5.95 -1.83 -0.76
C VAL A 16 -6.43 -2.91 0.19
N THR A 17 -7.51 -3.58 -0.16
CA THR A 17 -8.03 -4.68 0.63
C THR A 17 -7.26 -5.95 0.33
N GLY A 18 -6.95 -6.73 1.38
CA GLY A 18 -6.11 -7.90 1.23
C GLY A 18 -4.68 -7.54 0.85
N GLY A 19 -4.26 -6.31 1.14
CA GLY A 19 -2.97 -5.78 0.68
C GLY A 19 -1.76 -6.29 1.42
N ALA A 20 -1.95 -7.12 2.42
CA ALA A 20 -0.84 -7.64 3.20
C ALA A 20 -0.07 -8.75 2.49
N ARG A 21 -0.66 -9.39 1.49
CA ARG A 21 -0.06 -10.56 0.84
C ARG A 21 -0.23 -10.53 -0.67
N GLY A 22 0.68 -11.25 -1.33
CA GLY A 22 0.57 -11.61 -2.74
C GLY A 22 0.28 -10.44 -3.66
N ILE A 23 -0.78 -10.57 -4.43
CA ILE A 23 -1.16 -9.57 -5.43
C ILE A 23 -1.49 -8.24 -4.79
N GLY A 24 -2.17 -8.27 -3.63
CA GLY A 24 -2.50 -7.04 -2.92
C GLY A 24 -1.27 -6.25 -2.52
N LYS A 25 -0.24 -6.93 -2.03
CA LYS A 25 1.01 -6.28 -1.66
C LYS A 25 1.69 -5.67 -2.89
N SER A 26 1.69 -6.38 -4.01
CA SER A 26 2.27 -5.87 -5.25
C SER A 26 1.54 -4.63 -5.75
N VAL A 27 0.22 -4.63 -5.66
CA VAL A 27 -0.59 -3.47 -6.05
C VAL A 27 -0.29 -2.28 -5.14
N ALA A 28 -0.23 -2.52 -3.83
CA ALA A 28 0.09 -1.46 -2.87
C ALA A 28 1.47 -0.86 -3.16
N ALA A 29 2.45 -1.70 -3.44
CA ALA A 29 3.80 -1.24 -3.76
C ALA A 29 3.81 -0.37 -5.02
N ALA A 30 3.05 -0.76 -6.05
CA ALA A 30 2.98 0.00 -7.28
C ALA A 30 2.37 1.38 -7.07
N PHE A 31 1.30 1.48 -6.28
CA PHE A 31 0.70 2.79 -5.97
C PHE A 31 1.62 3.63 -5.09
N ALA A 32 2.31 3.00 -4.14
CA ALA A 32 3.27 3.72 -3.30
C ALA A 32 4.40 4.30 -4.14
N GLU A 33 4.89 3.54 -5.10
CA GLU A 33 5.91 4.02 -6.02
C GLU A 33 5.44 5.22 -6.83
N ALA A 34 4.16 5.28 -7.15
CA ALA A 34 3.56 6.40 -7.87
C ALA A 34 3.32 7.63 -6.99
N GLY A 35 3.58 7.55 -5.69
CA GLY A 35 3.48 8.68 -4.77
C GLY A 35 2.25 8.69 -3.88
N ALA A 36 1.42 7.66 -3.94
CA ALA A 36 0.19 7.61 -3.13
C ALA A 36 0.47 7.22 -1.69
N ASP A 37 -0.35 7.72 -0.79
CA ASP A 37 -0.41 7.21 0.57
C ASP A 37 -1.34 5.99 0.57
N ILE A 38 -0.98 4.93 1.27
CA ILE A 38 -1.67 3.65 1.17
C ILE A 38 -2.26 3.27 2.53
N ALA A 39 -3.51 2.81 2.51
CA ALA A 39 -4.11 2.15 3.66
C ALA A 39 -4.29 0.68 3.28
N ILE A 40 -3.64 -0.19 4.02
CA ILE A 40 -3.70 -1.63 3.79
C ILE A 40 -4.75 -2.21 4.73
N VAL A 41 -5.77 -2.80 4.15
CA VAL A 41 -6.90 -3.35 4.90
C VAL A 41 -6.85 -4.87 4.80
N ASP A 42 -6.71 -5.53 5.95
CA ASP A 42 -6.62 -6.98 5.98
C ASP A 42 -7.20 -7.50 7.30
N VAL A 43 -7.71 -8.72 7.27
CA VAL A 43 -8.19 -9.39 8.49
C VAL A 43 -7.04 -9.69 9.44
N ASP A 44 -5.86 -9.86 8.92
CA ASP A 44 -4.65 -10.07 9.71
C ASP A 44 -3.92 -8.74 9.89
N ILE A 45 -4.21 -8.08 11.00
CA ILE A 45 -3.63 -6.76 11.27
C ILE A 45 -2.11 -6.81 11.46
N ALA A 46 -1.59 -7.91 11.98
CA ALA A 46 -0.14 -8.03 12.16
C ALA A 46 0.59 -8.04 10.81
N GLU A 47 0.05 -8.78 9.84
CA GLU A 47 0.61 -8.80 8.49
C GLU A 47 0.42 -7.45 7.79
N ALA A 48 -0.73 -6.81 7.99
CA ALA A 48 -0.98 -5.50 7.41
C ALA A 48 0.02 -4.48 7.92
N LYS A 49 0.30 -4.50 9.21
CA LYS A 49 1.29 -3.59 9.80
C LYS A 49 2.69 -3.85 9.26
N LYS A 50 3.06 -5.12 9.16
CA LYS A 50 4.37 -5.50 8.63
C LYS A 50 4.54 -4.98 7.21
N THR A 51 3.53 -5.20 6.37
CA THR A 51 3.57 -4.75 4.98
C THR A 51 3.60 -3.22 4.90
N ALA A 52 2.80 -2.55 5.72
CA ALA A 52 2.79 -1.09 5.76
C ALA A 52 4.16 -0.55 6.13
N ASP A 53 4.81 -1.13 7.14
CA ASP A 53 6.13 -0.70 7.56
C ASP A 53 7.18 -0.93 6.47
N GLU A 54 7.12 -2.08 5.81
CA GLU A 54 8.04 -2.37 4.71
C GLU A 54 7.90 -1.38 3.57
N LEU A 55 6.66 -1.05 3.20
CA LEU A 55 6.43 -0.11 2.10
C LEU A 55 6.78 1.31 2.49
N ALA A 56 6.53 1.70 3.74
CA ALA A 56 6.92 3.02 4.21
C ALA A 56 8.43 3.20 4.17
N ASP A 57 9.16 2.17 4.57
CA ASP A 57 10.62 2.18 4.51
C ASP A 57 11.14 2.30 3.07
N ALA A 58 10.50 1.55 2.17
CA ALA A 58 10.96 1.49 0.78
C ALA A 58 10.66 2.76 0.00
N TYR A 59 9.51 3.37 0.24
CA TYR A 59 9.02 4.47 -0.60
C TYR A 59 8.84 5.80 0.13
N GLY A 60 8.86 5.79 1.45
CA GLY A 60 8.73 7.02 2.23
C GLY A 60 7.31 7.60 2.30
N ASN A 61 6.32 6.91 1.77
CA ASN A 61 4.94 7.37 1.80
C ASN A 61 4.29 7.07 3.14
N ARG A 62 3.15 7.68 3.39
CA ARG A 62 2.37 7.33 4.56
C ARG A 62 1.67 6.02 4.33
N MET A 63 1.83 5.11 5.27
CA MET A 63 1.20 3.80 5.22
C MET A 63 0.37 3.60 6.47
N LEU A 64 -0.82 3.05 6.30
CA LEU A 64 -1.73 2.79 7.39
C LEU A 64 -2.19 1.34 7.31
N ALA A 65 -2.26 0.68 8.44
CA ALA A 65 -2.77 -0.69 8.50
C ALA A 65 -4.12 -0.66 9.21
N ILE A 66 -5.12 -1.25 8.56
CA ILE A 66 -6.49 -1.28 9.07
C ILE A 66 -6.94 -2.73 9.13
N LYS A 67 -7.51 -3.12 10.28
CA LYS A 67 -8.05 -4.46 10.41
C LYS A 67 -9.43 -4.53 9.78
N ALA A 68 -9.60 -5.43 8.82
CA ALA A 68 -10.89 -5.72 8.23
C ALA A 68 -11.65 -6.69 9.12
N ARG A 69 -12.96 -6.62 9.06
CA ARG A 69 -13.82 -7.55 9.80
C ARG A 69 -14.16 -8.76 8.98
#